data_7a6bd3fa93d7af64a997cfde370a2e3c
#
_entry.id   7a6bd3fa93d7af64a997cfde370a2e3c
#
_cell.length_a   1.000
_cell.length_b   1.000
_cell.length_c   1.000
_cell.angle_alpha   90.00
_cell.angle_beta   90.00
_cell.angle_gamma   90.00
#
_symmetry.space_group_name_H-M   'P 1'
#
loop_
_entity.id
_entity.type
_entity.pdbx_description
1 polymer ?
#
loop_
_entity_poly.entity_id
_entity_poly.type
_entity_poly.pdbx_seq_one_letter_code
_entity_poly.pdbx_strand_id
1 'polypeptide(L)'
;MKIQLTRPLVFFDLETTGVNIAKDRIVELSYYKVFPNGTKEGKTYRVRPTIIDALGLETTMHIPEQASAVHGIYDEDVKDCPTFIQIAQEVASVFEGADIAGYNSNHFDVPLLGEEFLRAGLTFDIADRNMIDVFTIFTRKEQRTLSAAYAFYCGKDLTDAHSANADTMATYEVLLAQAERYEDLPQTVEGLAQYSAPSQRFADLAGKLSYNANGEVVFAFGKYKDVPVSEVLVKDSGYYGWIMNGDFPQTTKNVIANIKLQQRLKKGI
;
A
#
# COMPACT_ATOMS: atom_id res chain seq x y z
N MET A 1 20.82 14.03 -20.90
CA MET A 1 19.59 13.65 -20.16
C MET A 1 18.40 14.28 -20.86
N LYS A 2 17.25 13.58 -21.00
CA LYS A 2 16.04 14.17 -21.64
C LYS A 2 15.26 15.12 -20.70
N ILE A 3 15.50 15.03 -19.39
CA ILE A 3 14.86 15.88 -18.38
C ILE A 3 15.74 17.10 -18.17
N GLN A 4 15.14 18.29 -18.38
CA GLN A 4 15.82 19.56 -18.14
C GLN A 4 15.66 19.97 -16.67
N LEU A 5 16.77 20.19 -15.98
CA LEU A 5 16.78 20.63 -14.59
C LEU A 5 17.08 22.14 -14.54
N THR A 6 16.24 22.87 -13.82
CA THR A 6 16.48 24.30 -13.52
C THR A 6 17.14 24.48 -12.15
N ARG A 7 17.00 23.49 -11.26
CA ARG A 7 17.66 23.39 -9.95
C ARG A 7 18.06 21.91 -9.71
N PRO A 8 18.87 21.61 -8.71
CA PRO A 8 19.21 20.23 -8.39
C PRO A 8 17.96 19.38 -8.14
N LEU A 9 18.02 18.10 -8.47
CA LEU A 9 16.99 17.10 -8.20
C LEU A 9 17.58 16.03 -7.30
N VAL A 10 16.99 15.84 -6.11
CA VAL A 10 17.38 14.84 -5.13
C VAL A 10 16.41 13.66 -5.21
N PHE A 11 16.94 12.50 -5.58
CA PHE A 11 16.28 11.21 -5.37
C PHE A 11 16.66 10.71 -4.00
N PHE A 12 15.72 10.18 -3.23
CA PHE A 12 16.04 9.58 -1.95
C PHE A 12 15.05 8.47 -1.60
N ASP A 13 15.48 7.63 -0.68
CA ASP A 13 14.74 6.50 -0.15
C ASP A 13 15.12 6.28 1.32
N LEU A 14 14.20 5.72 2.11
CA LEU A 14 14.35 5.50 3.54
C LEU A 14 14.10 4.05 3.92
N GLU A 15 14.97 3.50 4.77
CA GLU A 15 14.63 2.31 5.55
C GLU A 15 14.30 2.73 6.99
N THR A 16 13.33 2.08 7.60
CA THR A 16 12.72 2.56 8.84
C THR A 16 12.40 1.42 9.81
N THR A 17 12.16 1.77 11.07
CA THR A 17 11.72 0.79 12.09
C THR A 17 10.28 0.27 11.86
N GLY A 18 9.54 0.85 10.91
CA GLY A 18 8.18 0.48 10.57
C GLY A 18 7.49 1.55 9.72
N VAL A 19 6.18 1.41 9.51
CA VAL A 19 5.41 2.21 8.55
C VAL A 19 4.59 3.36 9.19
N ASN A 20 4.72 3.60 10.49
CA ASN A 20 3.99 4.65 11.19
C ASN A 20 4.80 5.95 11.21
N ILE A 21 4.45 6.90 10.35
CA ILE A 21 5.13 8.20 10.18
C ILE A 21 5.34 8.94 11.52
N ALA A 22 4.37 8.86 12.43
CA ALA A 22 4.45 9.59 13.71
C ALA A 22 5.34 8.91 14.76
N LYS A 23 5.56 7.59 14.66
CA LYS A 23 6.22 6.79 15.72
C LYS A 23 7.54 6.19 15.27
N ASP A 24 7.62 5.77 14.01
CA ASP A 24 8.80 5.09 13.50
C ASP A 24 9.94 6.05 13.20
N ARG A 25 11.13 5.47 13.04
CA ARG A 25 12.40 6.20 12.90
C ARG A 25 13.15 5.71 11.67
N ILE A 26 13.96 6.59 11.09
CA ILE A 26 14.89 6.24 10.02
C ILE A 26 16.02 5.38 10.59
N VAL A 27 16.34 4.28 9.92
CA VAL A 27 17.52 3.44 10.15
C VAL A 27 18.54 3.54 9.02
N GLU A 28 18.09 3.90 7.82
CA GLU A 28 18.95 4.25 6.69
C GLU A 28 18.29 5.34 5.84
N LEU A 29 19.10 6.28 5.36
CA LEU A 29 18.73 7.27 4.37
C LEU A 29 19.75 7.23 3.25
N SER A 30 19.30 6.99 2.02
CA SER A 30 20.13 7.08 0.83
C SER A 30 19.63 8.19 -0.09
N TYR A 31 20.57 8.96 -0.66
CA TYR A 31 20.20 9.95 -1.66
C TYR A 31 21.11 9.91 -2.87
N TYR A 32 20.58 10.40 -3.99
CA TYR A 32 21.29 10.66 -5.23
C TYR A 32 20.86 12.01 -5.80
N LYS A 33 21.77 12.97 -5.79
CA LYS A 33 21.51 14.35 -6.22
C LYS A 33 22.11 14.62 -7.59
N VAL A 34 21.30 15.13 -8.49
CA VAL A 34 21.68 15.48 -9.86
C VAL A 34 21.58 16.97 -10.05
N PHE A 35 22.65 17.59 -10.52
CA PHE A 35 22.73 19.03 -10.75
C PHE A 35 22.37 19.41 -12.20
N PRO A 36 21.95 20.67 -12.46
CA PRO A 36 21.63 21.13 -13.83
C PRO A 36 22.78 20.99 -14.81
N ASN A 37 24.02 21.06 -14.35
CA ASN A 37 25.23 20.86 -15.18
C ASN A 37 25.53 19.39 -15.49
N GLY A 38 24.72 18.45 -14.96
CA GLY A 38 24.87 17.03 -15.17
C GLY A 38 25.79 16.32 -14.15
N THR A 39 26.43 17.05 -13.23
CA THR A 39 27.18 16.41 -12.13
C THR A 39 26.23 15.71 -11.17
N LYS A 40 26.77 14.77 -10.43
CA LYS A 40 26.01 13.88 -9.55
C LYS A 40 26.78 13.62 -8.28
N GLU A 41 26.06 13.51 -7.19
CA GLU A 41 26.59 13.08 -5.90
C GLU A 41 25.60 12.16 -5.20
N GLY A 42 26.05 11.33 -4.29
CA GLY A 42 25.18 10.47 -3.52
C GLY A 42 25.86 9.97 -2.28
N LYS A 43 25.07 9.67 -1.26
CA LYS A 43 25.56 9.15 0.02
C LYS A 43 24.46 8.36 0.68
N THR A 44 24.85 7.33 1.43
CA THR A 44 23.97 6.58 2.32
C THR A 44 24.40 6.82 3.75
N TYR A 45 23.43 7.12 4.60
CA TYR A 45 23.59 7.27 6.04
C TYR A 45 22.94 6.08 6.73
N ARG A 46 23.70 5.36 7.54
CA ARG A 46 23.16 4.48 8.58
C ARG A 46 22.86 5.32 9.80
N VAL A 47 21.68 5.12 10.38
CA VAL A 47 21.15 5.96 11.46
C VAL A 47 20.75 5.07 12.62
N ARG A 48 21.22 5.39 13.81
CA ARG A 48 20.75 4.75 15.04
C ARG A 48 19.39 5.36 15.41
N PRO A 49 18.32 4.58 15.37
CA PRO A 49 16.98 5.10 15.68
C PRO A 49 16.86 5.40 17.17
N THR A 50 16.31 6.58 17.53
CA THR A 50 16.14 7.00 18.90
C THR A 50 14.75 7.55 19.18
N ILE A 51 14.32 7.45 20.43
CA ILE A 51 13.11 8.07 20.96
C ILE A 51 13.45 8.87 22.22
N ILE A 52 12.63 9.85 22.52
CA ILE A 52 12.67 10.53 23.80
C ILE A 52 11.74 9.78 24.75
N ASP A 53 12.27 9.29 25.85
CA ASP A 53 11.51 8.56 26.86
C ASP A 53 10.66 9.49 27.77
N ALA A 54 9.92 8.91 28.70
CA ALA A 54 9.06 9.65 29.62
C ALA A 54 9.82 10.59 30.58
N LEU A 55 11.14 10.42 30.70
CA LEU A 55 12.03 11.26 31.49
C LEU A 55 12.71 12.35 30.65
N GLY A 56 12.42 12.41 29.34
CA GLY A 56 13.04 13.34 28.41
C GLY A 56 14.45 12.92 27.97
N LEU A 57 14.83 11.67 28.19
CA LEU A 57 16.15 11.15 27.78
C LEU A 57 16.05 10.49 26.41
N GLU A 58 17.07 10.73 25.58
CA GLU A 58 17.21 10.05 24.29
C GLU A 58 17.67 8.59 24.52
N THR A 59 16.84 7.65 24.07
CA THR A 59 17.13 6.22 24.17
C THR A 59 17.07 5.57 22.79
N THR A 60 17.86 4.50 22.57
CA THR A 60 17.84 3.76 21.30
C THR A 60 16.50 3.02 21.16
N MET A 61 15.89 3.13 20.01
CA MET A 61 14.70 2.38 19.63
C MET A 61 15.11 1.03 19.02
N HIS A 62 14.47 -0.05 19.46
CA HIS A 62 14.65 -1.37 18.86
C HIS A 62 14.04 -1.43 17.47
N ILE A 63 14.74 -2.06 16.51
CA ILE A 63 14.24 -2.31 15.14
C ILE A 63 13.44 -3.61 15.17
N PRO A 64 12.10 -3.57 14.90
CA PRO A 64 11.29 -4.78 14.90
C PRO A 64 11.76 -5.82 13.87
N GLU A 65 11.70 -7.11 14.22
CA GLU A 65 12.10 -8.20 13.32
C GLU A 65 11.44 -8.15 11.95
N GLN A 66 10.16 -7.70 11.89
CA GLN A 66 9.43 -7.56 10.63
C GLN A 66 10.05 -6.48 9.72
N ALA A 67 10.55 -5.39 10.28
CA ALA A 67 11.25 -4.35 9.54
C ALA A 67 12.63 -4.87 9.08
N SER A 68 13.40 -5.46 10.00
CA SER A 68 14.70 -6.07 9.68
C SER A 68 14.60 -7.17 8.61
N ALA A 69 13.52 -7.94 8.58
CA ALA A 69 13.28 -8.95 7.54
C ALA A 69 13.09 -8.35 6.14
N VAL A 70 12.65 -7.08 6.03
CA VAL A 70 12.47 -6.38 4.76
C VAL A 70 13.79 -5.78 4.27
N HIS A 71 14.46 -4.99 5.11
CA HIS A 71 15.64 -4.21 4.68
C HIS A 71 16.99 -4.78 5.12
N GLY A 72 17.00 -5.84 5.94
CA GLY A 72 18.23 -6.52 6.36
C GLY A 72 19.09 -5.75 7.36
N ILE A 73 18.56 -4.71 8.01
CA ILE A 73 19.26 -3.90 9.00
C ILE A 73 18.78 -4.28 10.40
N TYR A 74 19.72 -4.58 11.30
CA TYR A 74 19.45 -5.00 12.67
C TYR A 74 20.04 -3.99 13.66
N ASP A 75 19.65 -4.07 14.92
CA ASP A 75 20.14 -3.17 15.98
C ASP A 75 21.68 -3.12 16.05
N GLU A 76 22.34 -4.26 15.83
CA GLU A 76 23.81 -4.35 15.82
C GLU A 76 24.45 -3.53 14.69
N ASP A 77 23.78 -3.38 13.56
CA ASP A 77 24.30 -2.64 12.39
C ASP A 77 24.28 -1.13 12.59
N VAL A 78 23.46 -0.64 13.51
CA VAL A 78 23.23 0.78 13.75
C VAL A 78 23.67 1.28 15.13
N LYS A 79 24.06 0.40 16.04
CA LYS A 79 24.36 0.74 17.46
C LYS A 79 25.43 1.83 17.61
N ASP A 80 26.43 1.83 16.74
CA ASP A 80 27.55 2.77 16.74
C ASP A 80 27.37 3.90 15.69
N CYS A 81 26.21 3.93 15.00
CA CYS A 81 25.88 4.93 14.00
C CYS A 81 25.40 6.24 14.68
N PRO A 82 25.54 7.38 13.98
CA PRO A 82 24.98 8.62 14.47
C PRO A 82 23.45 8.55 14.54
N THR A 83 22.85 9.30 15.45
CA THR A 83 21.40 9.52 15.47
C THR A 83 20.99 10.50 14.37
N PHE A 84 19.70 10.52 13.99
CA PHE A 84 19.24 11.47 12.98
C PHE A 84 19.51 12.93 13.40
N ILE A 85 19.33 13.26 14.67
CA ILE A 85 19.60 14.60 15.22
C ILE A 85 21.04 15.03 14.95
N GLN A 86 22.00 14.13 15.05
CA GLN A 86 23.43 14.44 14.84
C GLN A 86 23.77 14.73 13.37
N ILE A 87 23.04 14.15 12.42
CA ILE A 87 23.28 14.32 10.98
C ILE A 87 22.24 15.25 10.31
N ALA A 88 21.22 15.68 11.03
CA ALA A 88 20.08 16.41 10.46
C ALA A 88 20.49 17.65 9.67
N GLN A 89 21.46 18.42 10.16
CA GLN A 89 21.91 19.62 9.46
C GLN A 89 22.64 19.28 8.15
N GLU A 90 23.44 18.22 8.14
CA GLU A 90 24.11 17.74 6.94
C GLU A 90 23.08 17.23 5.92
N VAL A 91 22.11 16.41 6.38
CA VAL A 91 21.02 15.91 5.52
C VAL A 91 20.18 17.07 4.99
N ALA A 92 19.84 18.08 5.81
CA ALA A 92 19.07 19.25 5.37
C ALA A 92 19.77 19.98 4.22
N SER A 93 21.10 20.12 4.27
CA SER A 93 21.89 20.79 3.22
C SER A 93 21.81 20.07 1.86
N VAL A 94 21.58 18.76 1.85
CA VAL A 94 21.39 17.99 0.61
C VAL A 94 20.15 18.48 -0.13
N PHE A 95 19.07 18.76 0.59
CA PHE A 95 17.79 19.19 0.03
C PHE A 95 17.70 20.69 -0.21
N GLU A 96 18.65 21.48 0.25
CA GLU A 96 18.60 22.94 0.09
C GLU A 96 18.57 23.35 -1.39
N GLY A 97 17.56 24.16 -1.77
CA GLY A 97 17.37 24.63 -3.14
C GLY A 97 17.10 23.54 -4.19
N ALA A 98 16.81 22.32 -3.79
CA ALA A 98 16.58 21.19 -4.68
C ALA A 98 15.09 20.82 -4.80
N ASP A 99 14.70 20.30 -5.95
CA ASP A 99 13.48 19.53 -6.15
C ASP A 99 13.69 18.09 -5.65
N ILE A 100 12.60 17.36 -5.44
CA ILE A 100 12.61 16.05 -4.80
C ILE A 100 11.99 14.99 -5.74
N ALA A 101 12.60 13.81 -5.79
CA ALA A 101 12.06 12.66 -6.48
C ALA A 101 12.20 11.39 -5.62
N GLY A 102 11.27 10.46 -5.78
CA GLY A 102 11.33 9.15 -5.14
C GLY A 102 10.28 8.19 -5.71
N TYR A 103 10.21 7.00 -5.18
CA TYR A 103 9.24 5.99 -5.58
C TYR A 103 8.19 5.80 -4.47
N ASN A 104 6.95 6.25 -4.70
CA ASN A 104 5.87 6.33 -3.70
C ASN A 104 6.21 7.21 -2.48
N SER A 105 7.24 8.04 -2.61
CA SER A 105 7.86 8.80 -1.52
C SER A 105 6.95 9.89 -0.95
N ASN A 106 6.01 10.42 -1.74
CA ASN A 106 5.08 11.45 -1.29
C ASN A 106 4.14 10.98 -0.17
N HIS A 107 3.92 9.66 -0.05
CA HIS A 107 3.02 9.09 0.93
C HIS A 107 3.72 8.59 2.20
N PHE A 108 5.02 8.38 2.15
CA PHE A 108 5.76 7.82 3.28
C PHE A 108 7.10 8.54 3.54
N ASP A 109 8.06 8.47 2.64
CA ASP A 109 9.43 8.95 2.87
C ASP A 109 9.49 10.44 3.17
N VAL A 110 8.82 11.26 2.36
CA VAL A 110 8.79 12.72 2.53
C VAL A 110 8.14 13.12 3.85
N PRO A 111 6.94 12.62 4.22
CA PRO A 111 6.35 12.89 5.53
C PRO A 111 7.21 12.43 6.70
N LEU A 112 7.81 11.23 6.63
CA LEU A 112 8.62 10.69 7.71
C LEU A 112 9.94 11.48 7.87
N LEU A 113 10.60 11.84 6.77
CA LEU A 113 11.77 12.72 6.79
C LEU A 113 11.43 14.09 7.40
N GLY A 114 10.25 14.63 7.07
CA GLY A 114 9.76 15.88 7.67
C GLY A 114 9.61 15.78 9.19
N GLU A 115 9.04 14.66 9.68
CA GLU A 115 8.93 14.40 11.12
C GLU A 115 10.30 14.27 11.79
N GLU A 116 11.27 13.62 11.16
CA GLU A 116 12.64 13.52 11.71
C GLU A 116 13.32 14.89 11.78
N PHE A 117 13.15 15.74 10.77
CA PHE A 117 13.66 17.10 10.83
C PHE A 117 13.01 17.92 11.96
N LEU A 118 11.69 17.82 12.12
CA LEU A 118 10.98 18.49 13.22
C LEU A 118 11.50 18.03 14.60
N ARG A 119 11.76 16.74 14.78
CA ARG A 119 12.37 16.19 16.01
C ARG A 119 13.79 16.70 16.24
N ALA A 120 14.53 16.97 15.16
CA ALA A 120 15.86 17.58 15.21
C ALA A 120 15.82 19.11 15.37
N GLY A 121 14.65 19.73 15.51
CA GLY A 121 14.48 21.18 15.63
C GLY A 121 14.64 21.93 14.32
N LEU A 122 14.56 21.23 13.18
CA LEU A 122 14.65 21.81 11.84
C LEU A 122 13.30 21.81 11.14
N THR A 123 13.12 22.71 10.17
CA THR A 123 11.93 22.75 9.32
C THR A 123 12.26 22.18 7.94
N PHE A 124 11.43 21.26 7.46
CA PHE A 124 11.52 20.73 6.10
C PHE A 124 10.39 21.32 5.25
N ASP A 125 10.69 22.46 4.61
CA ASP A 125 9.71 23.13 3.75
C ASP A 125 9.71 22.54 2.35
N ILE A 126 8.52 22.13 1.90
CA ILE A 126 8.28 21.54 0.58
C ILE A 126 7.42 22.44 -0.33
N ALA A 127 6.95 23.60 0.17
CA ALA A 127 5.97 24.44 -0.55
C ALA A 127 6.47 24.91 -1.91
N ASP A 128 7.75 25.29 -2.00
CA ASP A 128 8.37 25.81 -3.22
C ASP A 128 9.18 24.76 -4.01
N ARG A 129 8.97 23.46 -3.72
CA ARG A 129 9.67 22.35 -4.37
C ARG A 129 8.77 21.60 -5.34
N ASN A 130 9.33 21.23 -6.48
CA ASN A 130 8.68 20.23 -7.31
C ASN A 130 8.91 18.84 -6.72
N MET A 131 7.85 18.06 -6.64
CA MET A 131 7.85 16.71 -6.09
C MET A 131 7.51 15.72 -7.21
N ILE A 132 8.46 14.84 -7.54
CA ILE A 132 8.29 13.83 -8.59
C ILE A 132 8.14 12.46 -7.95
N ASP A 133 6.95 11.88 -8.06
CA ASP A 133 6.71 10.51 -7.62
C ASP A 133 6.74 9.57 -8.84
N VAL A 134 7.79 8.77 -8.92
CA VAL A 134 8.03 7.84 -10.03
C VAL A 134 6.98 6.74 -10.07
N PHE A 135 6.49 6.27 -8.90
CA PHE A 135 5.39 5.31 -8.83
C PHE A 135 4.10 5.88 -9.43
N THR A 136 3.79 7.15 -9.13
CA THR A 136 2.63 7.84 -9.72
C THR A 136 2.75 7.94 -11.25
N ILE A 137 3.95 8.23 -11.77
CA ILE A 137 4.19 8.24 -13.22
C ILE A 137 3.99 6.84 -13.80
N PHE A 138 4.58 5.82 -13.17
CA PHE A 138 4.44 4.42 -13.57
C PHE A 138 2.97 4.01 -13.65
N THR A 139 2.20 4.21 -12.57
CA THR A 139 0.79 3.79 -12.52
C THR A 139 -0.14 4.55 -13.47
N ARG A 140 0.23 5.78 -13.87
CA ARG A 140 -0.52 6.55 -14.88
C ARG A 140 -0.18 6.18 -16.32
N LYS A 141 1.04 5.70 -16.56
CA LYS A 141 1.53 5.36 -17.89
C LYS A 141 1.32 3.88 -18.24
N GLU A 142 1.54 3.00 -17.28
CA GLU A 142 1.38 1.56 -17.46
C GLU A 142 -0.07 1.16 -17.15
N GLN A 143 -0.79 0.84 -18.22
CA GLN A 143 -2.20 0.46 -18.12
C GLN A 143 -2.35 -0.95 -17.52
N ARG A 144 -3.30 -1.09 -16.59
CA ARG A 144 -3.70 -2.38 -16.01
C ARG A 144 -4.99 -2.88 -16.66
N THR A 145 -5.02 -2.88 -17.98
CA THR A 145 -6.14 -3.37 -18.79
C THR A 145 -5.81 -4.76 -19.36
N LEU A 146 -6.83 -5.49 -19.81
CA LEU A 146 -6.64 -6.76 -20.49
C LEU A 146 -5.78 -6.61 -21.75
N SER A 147 -5.99 -5.55 -22.52
CA SER A 147 -5.18 -5.26 -23.73
C SER A 147 -3.70 -5.07 -23.39
N ALA A 148 -3.40 -4.32 -22.30
CA ALA A 148 -2.02 -4.13 -21.86
C ALA A 148 -1.39 -5.45 -21.36
N ALA A 149 -2.15 -6.27 -20.62
CA ALA A 149 -1.71 -7.59 -20.18
C ALA A 149 -1.48 -8.51 -21.38
N TYR A 150 -2.37 -8.49 -22.36
CA TYR A 150 -2.25 -9.32 -23.57
C TYR A 150 -1.02 -8.95 -24.39
N ALA A 151 -0.75 -7.65 -24.57
CA ALA A 151 0.48 -7.18 -25.22
C ALA A 151 1.73 -7.58 -24.44
N PHE A 152 1.72 -7.44 -23.11
CA PHE A 152 2.87 -7.73 -22.25
C PHE A 152 3.21 -9.22 -22.16
N TYR A 153 2.20 -10.07 -21.94
CA TYR A 153 2.40 -11.51 -21.75
C TYR A 153 2.46 -12.30 -23.05
N CYS A 154 1.62 -11.93 -24.03
CA CYS A 154 1.46 -12.69 -25.27
C CYS A 154 2.14 -12.04 -26.48
N GLY A 155 2.62 -10.78 -26.36
CA GLY A 155 3.22 -10.03 -27.48
C GLY A 155 2.24 -9.72 -28.61
N LYS A 156 0.93 -9.66 -28.33
CA LYS A 156 -0.15 -9.50 -29.31
C LYS A 156 -1.01 -8.27 -28.98
N ASP A 157 -1.59 -7.64 -29.99
CA ASP A 157 -2.58 -6.58 -29.83
C ASP A 157 -3.99 -7.19 -29.74
N LEU A 158 -4.81 -6.69 -28.82
CA LEU A 158 -6.23 -7.04 -28.69
C LEU A 158 -7.06 -6.14 -29.62
N THR A 159 -7.31 -6.58 -30.85
CA THR A 159 -7.94 -5.77 -31.90
C THR A 159 -9.43 -5.54 -31.69
N ASP A 160 -10.16 -6.49 -31.09
CA ASP A 160 -11.60 -6.43 -30.84
C ASP A 160 -11.91 -6.30 -29.34
N ALA A 161 -11.16 -5.45 -28.63
CA ALA A 161 -11.40 -5.17 -27.21
C ALA A 161 -12.86 -4.78 -26.98
N HIS A 162 -13.44 -5.27 -25.87
CA HIS A 162 -14.87 -5.16 -25.51
C HIS A 162 -15.80 -6.11 -26.25
N SER A 163 -15.28 -7.02 -27.08
CA SER A 163 -16.01 -8.20 -27.51
C SER A 163 -15.82 -9.31 -26.46
N ALA A 164 -16.93 -9.83 -25.91
CA ALA A 164 -16.84 -10.87 -24.88
C ALA A 164 -16.03 -12.10 -25.33
N ASN A 165 -16.11 -12.46 -26.62
CA ASN A 165 -15.35 -13.57 -27.17
C ASN A 165 -13.85 -13.28 -27.22
N ALA A 166 -13.46 -12.10 -27.75
CA ALA A 166 -12.05 -11.70 -27.85
C ALA A 166 -11.43 -11.53 -26.46
N ASP A 167 -12.14 -10.89 -25.54
CA ASP A 167 -11.68 -10.66 -24.15
C ASP A 167 -11.53 -12.00 -23.40
N THR A 168 -12.44 -12.97 -23.60
CA THR A 168 -12.36 -14.30 -22.99
C THR A 168 -11.15 -15.07 -23.52
N MET A 169 -10.91 -15.05 -24.83
CA MET A 169 -9.74 -15.70 -25.44
C MET A 169 -8.44 -15.07 -24.98
N ALA A 170 -8.37 -13.73 -24.95
CA ALA A 170 -7.20 -13.02 -24.46
C ALA A 170 -6.93 -13.33 -22.98
N THR A 171 -7.96 -13.39 -22.14
CA THR A 171 -7.83 -13.76 -20.72
C THR A 171 -7.26 -15.17 -20.56
N TYR A 172 -7.72 -16.13 -21.37
CA TYR A 172 -7.19 -17.49 -21.37
C TYR A 172 -5.70 -17.52 -21.77
N GLU A 173 -5.33 -16.87 -22.86
CA GLU A 173 -3.94 -16.82 -23.33
C GLU A 173 -3.02 -16.13 -22.33
N VAL A 174 -3.48 -15.05 -21.70
CA VAL A 174 -2.74 -14.36 -20.62
C VAL A 174 -2.48 -15.30 -19.45
N LEU A 175 -3.48 -16.06 -19.00
CA LEU A 175 -3.29 -17.01 -17.90
C LEU A 175 -2.25 -18.08 -18.23
N LEU A 176 -2.27 -18.63 -19.44
CA LEU A 176 -1.26 -19.63 -19.87
C LEU A 176 0.13 -19.01 -19.90
N ALA A 177 0.28 -17.81 -20.46
CA ALA A 177 1.56 -17.11 -20.52
C ALA A 177 2.08 -16.72 -19.13
N GLN A 178 1.20 -16.39 -18.18
CA GLN A 178 1.57 -16.18 -16.77
C GLN A 178 2.09 -17.45 -16.13
N ALA A 179 1.40 -18.60 -16.35
CA ALA A 179 1.81 -19.89 -15.81
C ALA A 179 3.15 -20.37 -16.36
N GLU A 180 3.48 -20.05 -17.62
CA GLU A 180 4.78 -20.34 -18.23
C GLU A 180 5.89 -19.41 -17.72
N ARG A 181 5.56 -18.15 -17.45
CA ARG A 181 6.54 -17.11 -17.09
C ARG A 181 6.98 -17.18 -15.64
N TYR A 182 6.06 -17.52 -14.74
CA TYR A 182 6.28 -17.47 -13.31
C TYR A 182 6.40 -18.87 -12.72
N GLU A 183 7.61 -19.30 -12.39
CA GLU A 183 7.91 -20.63 -11.84
C GLU A 183 7.27 -20.87 -10.45
N ASP A 184 7.05 -19.79 -9.69
CA ASP A 184 6.43 -19.78 -8.37
C ASP A 184 4.90 -19.79 -8.41
N LEU A 185 4.30 -19.67 -9.61
CA LEU A 185 2.85 -19.70 -9.76
C LEU A 185 2.33 -21.15 -9.66
N PRO A 186 1.29 -21.44 -8.83
CA PRO A 186 0.70 -22.76 -8.77
C PRO A 186 0.20 -23.24 -10.13
N GLN A 187 0.43 -24.53 -10.44
CA GLN A 187 0.06 -25.13 -11.73
C GLN A 187 -1.28 -25.89 -11.68
N THR A 188 -2.04 -25.74 -10.59
CA THR A 188 -3.36 -26.36 -10.43
C THR A 188 -4.44 -25.28 -10.31
N VAL A 189 -5.66 -25.61 -10.73
CA VAL A 189 -6.81 -24.68 -10.62
C VAL A 189 -7.05 -24.28 -9.18
N GLU A 190 -6.96 -25.21 -8.23
CA GLU A 190 -7.12 -24.96 -6.81
C GLU A 190 -6.03 -24.00 -6.29
N GLY A 191 -4.79 -24.23 -6.67
CA GLY A 191 -3.66 -23.40 -6.29
C GLY A 191 -3.77 -22.00 -6.87
N LEU A 192 -4.10 -21.88 -8.16
CA LEU A 192 -4.32 -20.58 -8.82
C LEU A 192 -5.50 -19.83 -8.20
N ALA A 193 -6.59 -20.52 -7.85
CA ALA A 193 -7.73 -19.93 -7.19
C ALA A 193 -7.38 -19.41 -5.79
N GLN A 194 -6.55 -20.14 -5.03
CA GLN A 194 -6.04 -19.69 -3.73
C GLN A 194 -5.09 -18.50 -3.87
N TYR A 195 -4.16 -18.55 -4.83
CA TYR A 195 -3.20 -17.48 -5.10
C TYR A 195 -3.88 -16.16 -5.50
N SER A 196 -4.94 -16.25 -6.31
CA SER A 196 -5.71 -15.10 -6.79
C SER A 196 -6.89 -14.73 -5.90
N ALA A 197 -7.07 -15.44 -4.78
CA ALA A 197 -8.19 -15.18 -3.86
C ALA A 197 -8.08 -13.76 -3.28
N PRO A 198 -9.20 -13.03 -3.17
CA PRO A 198 -9.20 -11.76 -2.48
C PRO A 198 -8.80 -11.96 -1.02
N SER A 199 -8.10 -10.96 -0.44
CA SER A 199 -7.68 -10.96 0.97
C SER A 199 -8.85 -11.08 1.95
N GLN A 200 -10.05 -10.74 1.52
CA GLN A 200 -11.28 -10.84 2.30
C GLN A 200 -12.23 -11.87 1.66
N ARG A 201 -12.63 -12.87 2.43
CA ARG A 201 -13.62 -13.86 1.99
C ARG A 201 -15.01 -13.25 2.00
N PHE A 202 -15.66 -13.19 0.84
CA PHE A 202 -17.01 -12.67 0.71
C PHE A 202 -18.07 -13.74 0.96
N ALA A 203 -19.20 -13.32 1.54
CA ALA A 203 -20.36 -14.16 1.81
C ALA A 203 -21.43 -14.07 0.69
N ASP A 204 -21.29 -13.08 -0.21
CA ASP A 204 -22.12 -12.92 -1.40
C ASP A 204 -21.28 -12.65 -2.65
N LEU A 205 -21.86 -12.83 -3.83
CA LEU A 205 -21.15 -12.66 -5.11
C LEU A 205 -20.82 -11.19 -5.43
N ALA A 206 -21.47 -10.24 -4.78
CA ALA A 206 -21.31 -8.80 -5.04
C ALA A 206 -20.30 -8.12 -4.11
N GLY A 207 -19.70 -8.86 -3.16
CA GLY A 207 -18.75 -8.33 -2.20
C GLY A 207 -19.34 -7.31 -1.22
N LYS A 208 -20.66 -7.35 -1.01
CA LYS A 208 -21.34 -6.49 -0.04
C LYS A 208 -21.34 -7.09 1.37
N LEU A 209 -21.13 -8.39 1.47
CA LEU A 209 -21.06 -9.15 2.71
C LEU A 209 -19.77 -9.97 2.74
N SER A 210 -19.14 -10.04 3.89
CA SER A 210 -17.89 -10.78 4.10
C SER A 210 -17.94 -11.59 5.38
N TYR A 211 -16.93 -12.46 5.58
CA TYR A 211 -16.77 -13.16 6.83
C TYR A 211 -15.74 -12.45 7.71
N ASN A 212 -16.04 -12.28 9.00
CA ASN A 212 -15.08 -11.85 10.00
C ASN A 212 -14.19 -13.02 10.48
N ALA A 213 -13.25 -12.74 11.38
CA ALA A 213 -12.35 -13.76 11.95
C ALA A 213 -13.09 -14.87 12.72
N ASN A 214 -14.32 -14.62 13.19
CA ASN A 214 -15.16 -15.58 13.90
C ASN A 214 -16.03 -16.42 12.94
N GLY A 215 -15.93 -16.18 11.62
CA GLY A 215 -16.78 -16.86 10.62
C GLY A 215 -18.20 -16.31 10.52
N GLU A 216 -18.48 -15.16 11.14
CA GLU A 216 -19.78 -14.50 11.06
C GLU A 216 -19.86 -13.63 9.80
N VAL A 217 -21.06 -13.57 9.20
CA VAL A 217 -21.30 -12.68 8.06
C VAL A 217 -21.48 -11.25 8.55
N VAL A 218 -20.62 -10.36 8.07
CA VAL A 218 -20.60 -8.92 8.40
C VAL A 218 -20.89 -8.09 7.15
N PHE A 219 -21.35 -6.86 7.33
CA PHE A 219 -21.46 -5.90 6.23
C PHE A 219 -20.06 -5.44 5.79
N ALA A 220 -19.79 -5.44 4.48
CA ALA A 220 -18.56 -4.90 3.91
C ALA A 220 -18.67 -3.42 3.50
N PHE A 221 -19.80 -2.75 3.80
CA PHE A 221 -20.10 -1.39 3.36
C PHE A 221 -20.95 -0.60 4.36
N GLY A 222 -21.00 0.73 4.16
CA GLY A 222 -21.92 1.64 4.81
C GLY A 222 -21.68 1.82 6.32
N LYS A 223 -22.72 2.34 7.02
CA LYS A 223 -22.64 2.68 8.46
C LYS A 223 -22.43 1.48 9.39
N TYR A 224 -22.71 0.27 8.89
CA TYR A 224 -22.54 -0.99 9.64
C TYR A 224 -21.41 -1.85 9.09
N LYS A 225 -20.44 -1.24 8.40
CA LYS A 225 -19.24 -1.95 7.95
C LYS A 225 -18.60 -2.70 9.13
N ASP A 226 -18.21 -3.95 8.89
CA ASP A 226 -17.56 -4.88 9.83
C ASP A 226 -18.45 -5.31 11.02
N VAL A 227 -19.74 -4.92 11.05
CA VAL A 227 -20.72 -5.36 12.07
C VAL A 227 -21.47 -6.60 11.58
N PRO A 228 -21.67 -7.63 12.44
CA PRO A 228 -22.42 -8.83 12.09
C PRO A 228 -23.84 -8.51 11.59
N VAL A 229 -24.22 -9.09 10.47
CA VAL A 229 -25.57 -8.94 9.88
C VAL A 229 -26.63 -9.34 10.90
N SER A 230 -26.40 -10.42 11.63
CA SER A 230 -27.29 -10.92 12.69
C SER A 230 -27.56 -9.89 13.78
N GLU A 231 -26.55 -9.11 14.18
CA GLU A 231 -26.67 -8.05 15.19
C GLU A 231 -27.45 -6.87 14.64
N VAL A 232 -27.11 -6.42 13.43
CA VAL A 232 -27.79 -5.25 12.80
C VAL A 232 -29.28 -5.51 12.60
N LEU A 233 -29.65 -6.74 12.21
CA LEU A 233 -31.06 -7.09 11.99
C LEU A 233 -31.92 -7.05 13.27
N VAL A 234 -31.28 -7.15 14.44
CA VAL A 234 -31.94 -7.00 15.76
C VAL A 234 -31.97 -5.53 16.17
N LYS A 235 -30.84 -4.82 16.03
CA LYS A 235 -30.64 -3.45 16.51
C LYS A 235 -31.36 -2.41 15.62
N ASP A 236 -31.40 -2.64 14.32
CA ASP A 236 -32.01 -1.74 13.33
C ASP A 236 -32.87 -2.54 12.35
N SER A 237 -34.12 -2.85 12.79
CA SER A 237 -35.07 -3.64 11.98
C SER A 237 -35.43 -2.96 10.65
N GLY A 238 -35.35 -1.64 10.58
CA GLY A 238 -35.58 -0.86 9.36
C GLY A 238 -34.53 -1.07 8.27
N TYR A 239 -33.30 -1.38 8.68
CA TYR A 239 -32.18 -1.61 7.75
C TYR A 239 -32.42 -2.81 6.84
N TYR A 240 -33.09 -3.86 7.36
CA TYR A 240 -33.53 -4.98 6.53
C TYR A 240 -34.45 -4.54 5.39
N GLY A 241 -35.48 -3.77 5.72
CA GLY A 241 -36.43 -3.25 4.73
C GLY A 241 -35.75 -2.36 3.68
N TRP A 242 -34.84 -1.51 4.14
CA TRP A 242 -34.06 -0.66 3.26
C TRP A 242 -33.22 -1.45 2.25
N ILE A 243 -32.55 -2.52 2.67
CA ILE A 243 -31.78 -3.38 1.75
C ILE A 243 -32.71 -4.14 0.79
N MET A 244 -33.80 -4.75 1.31
CA MET A 244 -34.70 -5.56 0.48
C MET A 244 -35.40 -4.75 -0.60
N ASN A 245 -35.75 -3.48 -0.30
CA ASN A 245 -36.42 -2.58 -1.24
C ASN A 245 -35.44 -1.71 -2.04
N GLY A 246 -34.17 -1.64 -1.63
CA GLY A 246 -33.14 -0.87 -2.31
C GLY A 246 -32.55 -1.60 -3.53
N ASP A 247 -31.72 -0.89 -4.26
CA ASP A 247 -30.98 -1.41 -5.43
C ASP A 247 -29.74 -2.21 -4.98
N PHE A 248 -29.99 -3.37 -4.34
CA PHE A 248 -28.95 -4.33 -3.95
C PHE A 248 -29.05 -5.61 -4.78
N PRO A 249 -27.90 -6.25 -5.11
CA PRO A 249 -27.90 -7.53 -5.82
C PRO A 249 -28.73 -8.59 -5.10
N GLN A 250 -29.41 -9.44 -5.88
CA GLN A 250 -30.27 -10.48 -5.32
C GLN A 250 -29.50 -11.48 -4.44
N THR A 251 -28.23 -11.76 -4.77
CA THR A 251 -27.34 -12.61 -3.97
C THR A 251 -27.13 -12.04 -2.57
N THR A 252 -26.91 -10.74 -2.44
CA THR A 252 -26.80 -10.04 -1.14
C THR A 252 -28.10 -10.13 -0.34
N LYS A 253 -29.24 -9.86 -1.00
CA LYS A 253 -30.57 -9.95 -0.39
C LYS A 253 -30.88 -11.37 0.12
N ASN A 254 -30.51 -12.40 -0.66
CA ASN A 254 -30.73 -13.80 -0.30
C ASN A 254 -29.93 -14.21 0.95
N VAL A 255 -28.67 -13.81 1.06
CA VAL A 255 -27.85 -14.11 2.23
C VAL A 255 -28.44 -13.46 3.48
N ILE A 256 -28.84 -12.19 3.41
CA ILE A 256 -29.43 -11.45 4.54
C ILE A 256 -30.81 -12.06 4.93
N ALA A 257 -31.63 -12.42 3.94
CA ALA A 257 -32.92 -13.06 4.18
C ALA A 257 -32.75 -14.43 4.89
N ASN A 258 -31.77 -15.22 4.47
CA ASN A 258 -31.45 -16.49 5.10
C ASN A 258 -31.00 -16.32 6.56
N ILE A 259 -30.14 -15.35 6.84
CA ILE A 259 -29.71 -15.05 8.23
C ILE A 259 -30.91 -14.66 9.08
N LYS A 260 -31.80 -13.81 8.56
CA LYS A 260 -33.03 -13.40 9.26
C LYS A 260 -33.96 -14.60 9.52
N LEU A 261 -34.11 -15.49 8.55
CA LEU A 261 -34.92 -16.71 8.70
C LEU A 261 -34.36 -17.62 9.79
N GLN A 262 -33.04 -17.86 9.76
CA GLN A 262 -32.38 -18.68 10.81
C GLN A 262 -32.53 -18.08 12.21
N GLN A 263 -32.48 -16.76 12.34
CA GLN A 263 -32.72 -16.10 13.63
C GLN A 263 -34.15 -16.30 14.14
N ARG A 264 -35.15 -16.29 13.26
CA ARG A 264 -36.55 -16.58 13.62
C ARG A 264 -36.72 -18.02 14.09
N LEU A 265 -36.19 -18.98 13.32
CA LEU A 265 -36.25 -20.40 13.67
C LEU A 265 -35.61 -20.72 15.03
N LYS A 266 -34.46 -20.08 15.35
CA LYS A 266 -33.80 -20.20 16.66
C LYS A 266 -34.61 -19.61 17.83
N LYS A 267 -35.51 -18.65 17.55
CA LYS A 267 -36.38 -18.03 18.56
C LYS A 267 -37.72 -18.74 18.72
N GLY A 268 -37.97 -19.80 17.96
CA GLY A 268 -39.22 -20.59 18.06
C GLY A 268 -40.48 -19.88 17.48
N ILE A 269 -40.25 -18.93 16.58
CA ILE A 269 -41.31 -18.17 15.90
C ILE A 269 -41.29 -18.51 14.41
#